data_cb9a091ed3701bbfaa8964bdde3472e7
#
_entry.id   cb9a091ed3701bbfaa8964bdde3472e7
#
_cell.length_a   1.000
_cell.length_b   1.000
_cell.length_c   1.000
_cell.angle_alpha   90.00
_cell.angle_beta   90.00
_cell.angle_gamma   90.00
#
_symmetry.space_group_name_H-M   'P 1'
#
loop_
_entity.id
_entity.type
_entity.pdbx_description
1 polymer ?
#
loop_
_entity_poly.entity_id
_entity_poly.type
_entity_poly.pdbx_seq_one_letter_code
_entity_poly.pdbx_strand_id
1 'polypeptide(L)'
;MQNINLDQFSNIDINKQFCQAYLDWIKQHPHNTTGLDNFKYAVYSHGTSEAFDKFYMKNLNRRFRIFRSEYLYHQLAWRNSKLNWDYIEDGKLDGNDAVIISYPFADTGNKHEQMDFILHNCSALNIPVLIDCAYYTISSELDFDFNHKCITDITFSLSKTFPVAHARIGMRLTKEDNDDTL
;
A
#
# COMPACT_ATOMS: atom_id res chain seq x y z
N MET A 1 -11.76 6.73 39.57
CA MET A 1 -11.47 5.99 38.34
C MET A 1 -12.74 6.03 37.49
N GLN A 2 -12.70 6.68 36.33
CA GLN A 2 -13.81 6.60 35.39
C GLN A 2 -13.83 5.17 34.83
N ASN A 3 -14.98 4.50 34.89
CA ASN A 3 -15.16 3.20 34.24
C ASN A 3 -15.08 3.42 32.73
N ILE A 4 -13.98 3.01 32.11
CA ILE A 4 -13.83 2.97 30.67
C ILE A 4 -14.74 1.83 30.19
N ASN A 5 -15.79 2.16 29.47
CA ASN A 5 -16.64 1.15 28.83
C ASN A 5 -15.92 0.59 27.63
N LEU A 6 -15.38 -0.63 27.78
CA LEU A 6 -14.62 -1.31 26.73
C LEU A 6 -15.46 -1.67 25.50
N ASP A 7 -16.80 -1.76 25.66
CA ASP A 7 -17.71 -2.04 24.54
C ASP A 7 -17.73 -0.92 23.49
N GLN A 8 -17.27 0.27 23.84
CA GLN A 8 -17.11 1.38 22.88
C GLN A 8 -15.94 1.18 21.92
N PHE A 9 -15.00 0.29 22.22
CA PHE A 9 -13.81 0.05 21.39
C PHE A 9 -13.95 -1.15 20.43
N SER A 10 -15.02 -1.94 20.55
CA SER A 10 -15.30 -3.09 19.67
C SER A 10 -16.20 -2.73 18.48
N ASN A 11 -16.42 -1.43 18.20
CA ASN A 11 -17.37 -1.00 17.20
C ASN A 11 -16.72 -0.98 15.81
N ILE A 12 -17.07 -1.97 14.97
CA ILE A 12 -16.66 -2.05 13.55
C ILE A 12 -16.98 -0.75 12.79
N ASP A 13 -18.04 -0.02 13.21
CA ASP A 13 -18.41 1.26 12.59
C ASP A 13 -17.33 2.34 12.75
N ILE A 14 -16.56 2.35 13.84
CA ILE A 14 -15.49 3.33 14.05
C ILE A 14 -14.40 3.19 13.01
N ASN A 15 -13.98 1.96 12.70
CA ASN A 15 -12.96 1.71 11.67
C ASN A 15 -13.45 2.14 10.29
N LYS A 16 -14.70 1.85 9.95
CA LYS A 16 -15.30 2.29 8.68
C LYS A 16 -15.40 3.81 8.59
N GLN A 17 -15.86 4.47 9.65
CA GLN A 17 -15.93 5.93 9.72
C GLN A 17 -14.55 6.56 9.57
N PHE A 18 -13.53 6.01 10.25
CA PHE A 18 -12.15 6.46 10.11
C PHE A 18 -11.65 6.29 8.67
N CYS A 19 -11.81 5.11 8.07
CA CYS A 19 -11.36 4.85 6.70
C CYS A 19 -12.05 5.78 5.70
N GLN A 20 -13.35 6.02 5.84
CA GLN A 20 -14.07 6.96 4.98
C GLN A 20 -13.54 8.38 5.13
N ALA A 21 -13.43 8.88 6.35
CA ALA A 21 -12.91 10.23 6.61
C ALA A 21 -11.46 10.39 6.12
N TYR A 22 -10.64 9.37 6.28
CA TYR A 22 -9.25 9.37 5.82
C TYR A 22 -9.16 9.36 4.30
N LEU A 23 -9.98 8.55 3.63
CA LEU A 23 -10.05 8.52 2.17
C LEU A 23 -10.52 9.84 1.58
N ASP A 24 -11.56 10.44 2.18
CA ASP A 24 -12.07 11.75 1.76
C ASP A 24 -11.00 12.84 1.93
N TRP A 25 -10.24 12.79 3.01
CA TRP A 25 -9.12 13.71 3.22
C TRP A 25 -7.99 13.49 2.20
N ILE A 26 -7.63 12.24 1.87
CA ILE A 26 -6.65 11.92 0.81
C ILE A 26 -7.10 12.49 -0.54
N LYS A 27 -8.38 12.35 -0.89
CA LYS A 27 -8.94 12.87 -2.15
C LYS A 27 -8.98 14.41 -2.23
N GLN A 28 -8.94 15.10 -1.09
CA GLN A 28 -8.88 16.56 -1.03
C GLN A 28 -7.45 17.11 -1.19
N HIS A 29 -6.43 16.25 -1.17
CA HIS A 29 -5.06 16.67 -1.40
C HIS A 29 -4.90 17.27 -2.81
N PRO A 30 -4.11 18.36 -2.96
CA PRO A 30 -3.95 19.05 -4.23
C PRO A 30 -3.01 18.28 -5.19
N HIS A 31 -3.25 16.98 -5.33
CA HIS A 31 -2.54 16.10 -6.25
C HIS A 31 -3.39 15.86 -7.50
N ASN A 32 -2.74 15.73 -8.65
CA ASN A 32 -3.38 15.30 -9.88
C ASN A 32 -3.40 13.76 -9.94
N THR A 33 -4.25 13.14 -9.08
CA THR A 33 -4.35 11.68 -9.02
C THR A 33 -5.76 11.21 -9.32
N THR A 34 -5.86 10.08 -10.02
CA THR A 34 -7.13 9.46 -10.43
C THR A 34 -7.17 7.99 -10.04
N GLY A 35 -8.36 7.38 -10.09
CA GLY A 35 -8.52 5.94 -9.97
C GLY A 35 -8.68 5.38 -8.55
N LEU A 36 -8.57 6.19 -7.49
CA LEU A 36 -8.80 5.73 -6.12
C LEU A 36 -10.22 5.20 -5.90
N ASP A 37 -11.22 5.70 -6.64
CA ASP A 37 -12.63 5.26 -6.55
C ASP A 37 -12.86 3.82 -7.03
N ASN A 38 -11.91 3.22 -7.72
CA ASN A 38 -11.98 1.82 -8.15
C ASN A 38 -11.66 0.82 -7.02
N PHE A 39 -11.14 1.31 -5.90
CA PHE A 39 -10.85 0.51 -4.72
C PHE A 39 -12.05 0.57 -3.77
N LYS A 40 -12.89 -0.44 -3.82
CA LYS A 40 -14.19 -0.46 -3.12
C LYS A 40 -14.08 -0.74 -1.63
N TYR A 41 -12.97 -1.33 -1.21
CA TYR A 41 -12.76 -1.75 0.17
C TYR A 41 -11.65 -0.92 0.78
N ALA A 42 -12.02 -0.12 1.79
CA ALA A 42 -11.10 0.66 2.61
C ALA A 42 -11.05 0.01 4.00
N VAL A 43 -9.89 -0.47 4.39
CA VAL A 43 -9.70 -1.25 5.61
C VAL A 43 -8.66 -0.55 6.49
N TYR A 44 -8.98 -0.40 7.77
CA TYR A 44 -8.01 0.07 8.77
C TYR A 44 -6.80 -0.87 8.82
N SER A 45 -5.62 -0.30 8.98
CA SER A 45 -4.39 -1.07 9.17
C SER A 45 -3.48 -0.41 10.21
N HIS A 46 -2.68 -1.23 10.88
CA HIS A 46 -1.67 -0.75 11.84
C HIS A 46 -0.42 -0.21 11.09
N GLY A 47 -0.64 0.89 10.37
CA GLY A 47 0.33 1.47 9.44
C GLY A 47 0.45 0.64 8.16
N THR A 48 1.37 1.04 7.27
CA THR A 48 1.57 0.35 5.99
C THR A 48 2.17 -1.05 6.14
N SER A 49 2.91 -1.32 7.23
CA SER A 49 3.57 -2.61 7.45
C SER A 49 2.58 -3.77 7.49
N GLU A 50 1.42 -3.62 8.16
CA GLU A 50 0.38 -4.65 8.15
C GLU A 50 -0.18 -4.87 6.75
N ALA A 51 -0.40 -3.82 5.98
CA ALA A 51 -0.85 -3.95 4.60
C ALA A 51 0.16 -4.72 3.73
N PHE A 52 1.47 -4.50 3.97
CA PHE A 52 2.52 -5.30 3.32
C PHE A 52 2.43 -6.77 3.69
N ASP A 53 2.32 -7.07 4.98
CA ASP A 53 2.24 -8.46 5.46
C ASP A 53 1.01 -9.17 4.87
N LYS A 54 -0.15 -8.51 4.81
CA LYS A 54 -1.35 -9.03 4.13
C LYS A 54 -1.11 -9.31 2.64
N PHE A 55 -0.44 -8.39 1.93
CA PHE A 55 -0.08 -8.58 0.54
C PHE A 55 0.90 -9.75 0.35
N TYR A 56 1.90 -9.90 1.25
CA TYR A 56 2.81 -11.05 1.20
C TYR A 56 2.07 -12.36 1.41
N MET A 57 1.20 -12.45 2.42
CA MET A 57 0.42 -13.65 2.72
C MET A 57 -0.46 -14.07 1.53
N LYS A 58 -1.09 -13.11 0.85
CA LYS A 58 -1.90 -13.36 -0.35
C LYS A 58 -1.07 -13.88 -1.52
N ASN A 59 0.23 -13.57 -1.57
CA ASN A 59 1.12 -13.83 -2.69
C ASN A 59 2.30 -14.76 -2.33
N LEU A 60 2.21 -15.60 -1.29
CA LEU A 60 3.31 -16.44 -0.78
C LEU A 60 3.96 -17.33 -1.85
N ASN A 61 3.19 -17.77 -2.84
CA ASN A 61 3.68 -18.65 -3.91
C ASN A 61 4.33 -17.89 -5.07
N ARG A 62 4.46 -16.57 -4.98
CA ARG A 62 5.04 -15.71 -6.00
C ARG A 62 6.44 -15.26 -5.61
N ARG A 63 7.22 -14.82 -6.60
CA ARG A 63 8.49 -14.13 -6.37
C ARG A 63 8.19 -12.64 -6.19
N PHE A 64 8.59 -12.07 -5.05
CA PHE A 64 8.42 -10.64 -4.78
C PHE A 64 9.46 -9.81 -5.52
N ARG A 65 9.04 -8.68 -6.07
CA ARG A 65 9.91 -7.79 -6.84
C ARG A 65 9.76 -6.35 -6.35
N ILE A 66 10.90 -5.69 -6.18
CA ILE A 66 11.00 -4.27 -5.83
C ILE A 66 12.10 -3.61 -6.67
N PHE A 67 12.05 -2.30 -6.80
CA PHE A 67 13.20 -1.54 -7.28
C PHE A 67 14.34 -1.52 -6.27
N ARG A 68 15.57 -1.31 -6.72
CA ARG A 68 16.67 -0.95 -5.81
C ARG A 68 16.33 0.36 -5.11
N SER A 69 16.85 0.53 -3.89
CA SER A 69 16.52 1.68 -3.03
C SER A 69 15.06 1.79 -2.56
N GLU A 70 14.25 0.74 -2.77
CA GLU A 70 12.92 0.65 -2.16
C GLU A 70 13.01 0.47 -0.64
N TYR A 71 11.92 0.70 0.07
CA TYR A 71 11.88 0.64 1.53
C TYR A 71 12.45 -0.68 2.07
N LEU A 72 13.51 -0.58 2.89
CA LEU A 72 14.29 -1.72 3.36
C LEU A 72 13.48 -2.79 4.11
N TYR A 73 12.32 -2.41 4.68
CA TYR A 73 11.44 -3.33 5.39
C TYR A 73 11.08 -4.56 4.54
N HIS A 74 10.79 -4.37 3.25
CA HIS A 74 10.42 -5.47 2.35
C HIS A 74 11.50 -6.54 2.31
N GLN A 75 12.75 -6.15 2.06
CA GLN A 75 13.88 -7.08 1.99
C GLN A 75 14.11 -7.81 3.32
N LEU A 76 14.01 -7.09 4.45
CA LEU A 76 14.19 -7.68 5.77
C LEU A 76 13.08 -8.68 6.09
N ALA A 77 11.82 -8.32 5.81
CA ALA A 77 10.67 -9.20 6.00
C ALA A 77 10.80 -10.48 5.17
N TRP A 78 11.16 -10.36 3.89
CA TRP A 78 11.29 -11.51 2.99
C TRP A 78 12.47 -12.42 3.34
N ARG A 79 13.63 -11.85 3.70
CA ARG A 79 14.79 -12.64 4.18
C ARG A 79 14.45 -13.42 5.44
N ASN A 80 13.81 -12.76 6.42
CA ASN A 80 13.44 -13.39 7.68
C ASN A 80 12.42 -14.51 7.51
N SER A 81 11.46 -14.32 6.59
CA SER A 81 10.41 -15.29 6.26
C SER A 81 10.81 -16.28 5.18
N LYS A 82 12.03 -16.20 4.64
CA LYS A 82 12.55 -17.04 3.55
C LYS A 82 11.68 -17.02 2.30
N LEU A 83 11.06 -15.90 2.01
CA LEU A 83 10.28 -15.70 0.80
C LEU A 83 11.21 -15.49 -0.41
N ASN A 84 10.75 -15.94 -1.58
CA ASN A 84 11.46 -15.72 -2.82
C ASN A 84 11.32 -14.27 -3.28
N TRP A 85 12.42 -13.57 -3.55
CA TRP A 85 12.40 -12.19 -3.98
C TRP A 85 13.65 -11.82 -4.80
N ASP A 86 13.53 -10.75 -5.59
CA ASP A 86 14.63 -10.21 -6.38
C ASP A 86 14.38 -8.74 -6.72
N TYR A 87 15.40 -8.03 -7.19
CA TYR A 87 15.19 -6.67 -7.70
C TYR A 87 14.60 -6.70 -9.12
N ILE A 88 13.79 -5.69 -9.44
CA ILE A 88 13.19 -5.54 -10.77
C ILE A 88 14.30 -5.45 -11.84
N GLU A 89 15.41 -4.77 -11.52
CA GLU A 89 16.54 -4.55 -12.41
C GLU A 89 17.34 -5.82 -12.70
N ASP A 90 17.26 -6.85 -11.87
CA ASP A 90 18.08 -8.06 -11.98
C ASP A 90 17.47 -9.13 -12.92
N GLY A 91 16.33 -8.85 -13.54
CA GLY A 91 15.76 -9.77 -14.51
C GLY A 91 14.34 -9.42 -14.93
N LYS A 92 13.86 -10.10 -15.95
CA LYS A 92 12.51 -9.88 -16.49
C LYS A 92 11.44 -10.29 -15.47
N LEU A 93 10.34 -9.55 -15.50
CA LEU A 93 9.11 -9.93 -14.82
C LEU A 93 8.44 -11.09 -15.54
N ASP A 94 7.83 -11.98 -14.79
CA ASP A 94 7.01 -13.06 -15.29
C ASP A 94 5.70 -13.20 -14.51
N GLY A 95 4.75 -13.99 -15.00
CA GLY A 95 3.41 -14.10 -14.41
C GLY A 95 3.38 -14.63 -12.96
N ASN A 96 4.50 -15.16 -12.46
CA ASN A 96 4.63 -15.64 -11.08
C ASN A 96 5.26 -14.60 -10.14
N ASP A 97 5.44 -13.36 -10.58
CA ASP A 97 5.91 -12.27 -9.74
C ASP A 97 4.76 -11.59 -8.97
N ALA A 98 5.10 -10.89 -7.89
CA ALA A 98 4.29 -9.91 -7.18
C ALA A 98 5.16 -8.68 -6.92
N VAL A 99 4.66 -7.49 -7.24
CA VAL A 99 5.48 -6.28 -7.27
C VAL A 99 5.03 -5.29 -6.18
N ILE A 100 5.98 -4.60 -5.55
CA ILE A 100 5.71 -3.50 -4.65
C ILE A 100 6.48 -2.27 -5.13
N ILE A 101 5.79 -1.14 -5.19
CA ILE A 101 6.36 0.15 -5.59
C ILE A 101 5.88 1.22 -4.63
N SER A 102 6.78 1.99 -4.03
CA SER A 102 6.37 3.19 -3.30
C SER A 102 6.08 4.35 -4.25
N TYR A 103 5.03 5.08 -3.94
CA TYR A 103 4.66 6.30 -4.66
C TYR A 103 4.18 7.39 -3.68
N PRO A 104 4.95 8.47 -3.51
CA PRO A 104 6.24 8.75 -4.17
C PRO A 104 7.31 7.71 -3.80
N PHE A 105 8.30 7.53 -4.70
CA PHE A 105 9.36 6.55 -4.54
C PHE A 105 10.24 6.85 -3.33
N ALA A 106 10.54 5.83 -2.55
CA ALA A 106 11.16 5.96 -1.22
C ALA A 106 12.52 6.68 -1.23
N ASP A 107 13.30 6.56 -2.30
CA ASP A 107 14.63 7.14 -2.42
C ASP A 107 14.59 8.61 -2.89
N THR A 108 13.76 8.92 -3.88
CA THR A 108 13.79 10.21 -4.58
C THR A 108 12.65 11.15 -4.19
N GLY A 109 11.57 10.65 -3.61
CA GLY A 109 10.36 11.41 -3.35
C GLY A 109 9.52 11.74 -4.59
N ASN A 110 9.89 11.21 -5.76
CA ASN A 110 9.21 11.40 -7.05
C ASN A 110 8.63 10.08 -7.57
N LYS A 111 8.06 10.10 -8.77
CA LYS A 111 7.74 8.86 -9.48
C LYS A 111 9.04 8.21 -9.97
N HIS A 112 9.20 6.90 -9.71
CA HIS A 112 10.34 6.15 -10.26
C HIS A 112 10.27 6.16 -11.80
N GLU A 113 11.39 6.41 -12.48
CA GLU A 113 11.45 6.60 -13.94
C GLU A 113 10.89 5.43 -14.75
N GLN A 114 11.03 4.20 -14.22
CA GLN A 114 10.53 2.98 -14.87
C GLN A 114 9.14 2.56 -14.39
N MET A 115 8.49 3.30 -13.49
CA MET A 115 7.23 2.87 -12.86
C MET A 115 6.15 2.58 -13.89
N ASP A 116 5.93 3.47 -14.85
CA ASP A 116 4.89 3.31 -15.88
C ASP A 116 5.15 2.08 -16.76
N PHE A 117 6.41 1.85 -17.14
CA PHE A 117 6.82 0.68 -17.91
C PHE A 117 6.57 -0.63 -17.13
N ILE A 118 6.91 -0.65 -15.84
CA ILE A 118 6.68 -1.82 -14.97
C ILE A 118 5.18 -2.08 -14.77
N LEU A 119 4.38 -1.06 -14.52
CA LEU A 119 2.92 -1.20 -14.38
C LEU A 119 2.25 -1.70 -15.66
N HIS A 120 2.72 -1.24 -16.84
CA HIS A 120 2.26 -1.76 -18.11
C HIS A 120 2.55 -3.27 -18.25
N ASN A 121 3.78 -3.70 -17.96
CA ASN A 121 4.17 -5.11 -18.00
C ASN A 121 3.40 -5.94 -16.97
N CYS A 122 3.24 -5.45 -15.73
CA CYS A 122 2.46 -6.12 -14.71
C CYS A 122 0.99 -6.31 -15.13
N SER A 123 0.41 -5.30 -15.79
CA SER A 123 -0.96 -5.38 -16.32
C SER A 123 -1.09 -6.43 -17.43
N ALA A 124 -0.10 -6.52 -18.32
CA ALA A 124 -0.07 -7.50 -19.42
C ALA A 124 0.11 -8.94 -18.93
N LEU A 125 0.90 -9.13 -17.87
CA LEU A 125 1.24 -10.44 -17.30
C LEU A 125 0.32 -10.85 -16.13
N ASN A 126 -0.67 -10.03 -15.74
CA ASN A 126 -1.53 -10.21 -14.58
C ASN A 126 -0.74 -10.38 -13.26
N ILE A 127 0.32 -9.60 -13.11
CA ILE A 127 1.14 -9.56 -11.89
C ILE A 127 0.47 -8.61 -10.90
N PRO A 128 0.14 -9.02 -9.66
CA PRO A 128 -0.42 -8.13 -8.66
C PRO A 128 0.62 -7.12 -8.18
N VAL A 129 0.17 -5.87 -8.02
CA VAL A 129 1.00 -4.75 -7.57
C VAL A 129 0.38 -4.11 -6.34
N LEU A 130 1.20 -3.90 -5.31
CA LEU A 130 0.89 -3.02 -4.17
C LEU A 130 1.61 -1.68 -4.37
N ILE A 131 0.87 -0.58 -4.20
CA ILE A 131 1.45 0.77 -4.17
C ILE A 131 1.54 1.25 -2.72
N ASP A 132 2.77 1.52 -2.25
CA ASP A 132 3.01 2.11 -0.93
C ASP A 132 2.95 3.64 -1.00
N CYS A 133 1.88 4.21 -0.48
CA CYS A 133 1.63 5.64 -0.42
C CYS A 133 1.94 6.25 0.97
N ALA A 134 2.92 5.71 1.72
CA ALA A 134 3.25 6.22 3.06
C ALA A 134 3.66 7.69 3.07
N TYR A 135 4.25 8.19 2.00
CA TYR A 135 4.70 9.59 1.86
C TYR A 135 3.74 10.46 1.04
N TYR A 136 2.61 9.92 0.58
CA TYR A 136 1.68 10.60 -0.32
C TYR A 136 1.22 11.96 0.22
N THR A 137 0.82 12.02 1.48
CA THR A 137 0.22 13.21 2.09
C THR A 137 1.19 14.30 2.54
N ILE A 138 2.50 14.02 2.52
CA ILE A 138 3.56 15.02 2.81
C ILE A 138 4.31 15.47 1.56
N SER A 139 3.95 14.92 0.41
CA SER A 139 4.53 15.28 -0.88
C SER A 139 3.67 16.34 -1.57
N SER A 140 4.22 16.99 -2.58
CA SER A 140 3.53 17.99 -3.42
C SER A 140 3.52 17.55 -4.88
N GLU A 141 2.52 18.03 -5.62
CA GLU A 141 2.47 17.92 -7.09
C GLU A 141 2.56 16.48 -7.63
N LEU A 142 1.99 15.51 -6.89
CA LEU A 142 1.93 14.14 -7.39
C LEU A 142 0.95 14.04 -8.56
N ASP A 143 1.38 13.34 -9.62
CA ASP A 143 0.60 13.07 -10.83
C ASP A 143 0.63 11.57 -11.12
N PHE A 144 -0.50 10.87 -10.89
CA PHE A 144 -0.57 9.43 -11.07
C PHE A 144 -2.00 8.91 -11.25
N ASP A 145 -2.16 7.96 -12.15
CA ASP A 145 -3.40 7.22 -12.34
C ASP A 145 -3.33 5.83 -11.67
N PHE A 146 -4.12 5.63 -10.61
CA PHE A 146 -4.23 4.34 -9.93
C PHE A 146 -5.10 3.31 -10.69
N ASN A 147 -5.63 3.65 -11.88
CA ASN A 147 -6.50 2.76 -12.67
C ASN A 147 -5.80 1.55 -13.29
N HIS A 148 -4.49 1.41 -13.16
CA HIS A 148 -3.80 0.25 -13.70
C HIS A 148 -4.43 -1.05 -13.21
N LYS A 149 -4.73 -1.96 -14.16
CA LYS A 149 -5.40 -3.24 -13.85
C LYS A 149 -4.62 -4.07 -12.82
N CYS A 150 -3.29 -4.02 -12.89
CA CYS A 150 -2.40 -4.78 -12.02
C CYS A 150 -2.38 -4.27 -10.57
N ILE A 151 -2.74 -3.02 -10.28
CA ILE A 151 -2.75 -2.49 -8.91
C ILE A 151 -3.92 -3.13 -8.16
N THR A 152 -3.60 -4.01 -7.22
CA THR A 152 -4.58 -4.73 -6.39
C THR A 152 -4.74 -4.09 -5.03
N ASP A 153 -3.67 -3.49 -4.50
CA ASP A 153 -3.60 -2.91 -3.17
C ASP A 153 -2.92 -1.54 -3.20
N ILE A 154 -3.44 -0.62 -2.40
CA ILE A 154 -2.80 0.67 -2.10
C ILE A 154 -2.78 0.82 -0.58
N THR A 155 -1.71 1.36 -0.01
CA THR A 155 -1.66 1.60 1.42
C THR A 155 -1.21 3.02 1.75
N PHE A 156 -1.83 3.61 2.78
CA PHE A 156 -1.55 4.94 3.30
C PHE A 156 -1.22 4.87 4.79
N SER A 157 -0.42 5.83 5.29
CA SER A 157 -0.07 5.91 6.70
C SER A 157 -0.15 7.34 7.21
N LEU A 158 -0.67 7.53 8.42
CA LEU A 158 -0.63 8.84 9.10
C LEU A 158 0.71 9.10 9.80
N SER A 159 1.60 8.10 9.91
CA SER A 159 2.84 8.19 10.68
C SER A 159 3.83 9.22 10.17
N LYS A 160 3.71 9.64 8.91
CA LYS A 160 4.58 10.66 8.28
C LYS A 160 3.98 12.06 8.33
N THR A 161 2.66 12.14 8.37
CA THR A 161 1.91 13.41 8.30
C THR A 161 1.64 13.99 9.68
N PHE A 162 1.39 13.14 10.67
CA PHE A 162 1.05 13.53 12.03
C PHE A 162 1.99 12.88 13.04
N PRO A 163 2.16 13.46 14.24
CA PRO A 163 3.00 12.88 15.30
C PRO A 163 2.34 11.67 15.97
N VAL A 164 1.83 10.75 15.17
CA VAL A 164 1.10 9.54 15.59
C VAL A 164 1.81 8.24 15.23
N ALA A 165 3.13 8.32 15.00
CA ALA A 165 3.92 7.15 14.59
C ALA A 165 3.81 5.96 15.57
N HIS A 166 3.63 6.24 16.86
CA HIS A 166 3.45 5.21 17.90
C HIS A 166 2.10 4.51 17.84
N ALA A 167 1.05 5.19 17.35
CA ALA A 167 -0.30 4.65 17.26
C ALA A 167 -0.48 3.67 16.11
N ARG A 168 0.47 3.64 15.15
CA ARG A 168 0.45 2.74 13.99
C ARG A 168 -0.88 2.79 13.25
N ILE A 169 -1.23 3.97 12.73
CA ILE A 169 -2.50 4.23 12.05
C ILE A 169 -2.26 4.29 10.55
N GLY A 170 -3.00 3.50 9.80
CA GLY A 170 -2.97 3.46 8.34
C GLY A 170 -4.28 2.97 7.75
N MET A 171 -4.30 2.89 6.44
CA MET A 171 -5.42 2.38 5.66
C MET A 171 -4.89 1.59 4.47
N ARG A 172 -5.53 0.47 4.17
CA ARG A 172 -5.34 -0.30 2.94
C ARG A 172 -6.59 -0.18 2.08
N LEU A 173 -6.40 0.09 0.80
CA LEU A 173 -7.44 0.06 -0.22
C LEU A 173 -7.26 -1.18 -1.08
N THR A 174 -8.36 -1.91 -1.35
CA THR A 174 -8.36 -3.08 -2.23
C THR A 174 -9.54 -3.06 -3.21
N LYS A 175 -9.39 -3.73 -4.36
CA LYS A 175 -10.45 -3.86 -5.36
C LYS A 175 -11.43 -4.97 -5.01
N GLU A 176 -10.97 -5.97 -4.27
CA GLU A 176 -11.73 -7.15 -3.87
C GLU A 176 -11.81 -7.23 -2.34
N ASP A 177 -12.88 -7.82 -1.84
CA ASP A 177 -12.97 -8.19 -0.44
C ASP A 177 -12.02 -9.36 -0.19
N ASN A 178 -11.06 -9.17 0.70
CA ASN A 178 -10.07 -10.20 1.00
C ASN A 178 -10.45 -11.03 2.25
N ASP A 179 -11.60 -10.71 2.90
CA ASP A 179 -12.05 -11.36 4.15
C ASP A 179 -10.91 -11.45 5.21
N ASP A 180 -10.05 -10.44 5.21
CA ASP A 180 -8.86 -10.38 6.07
C ASP A 180 -8.90 -9.19 7.05
N THR A 181 -10.09 -8.65 7.27
CA THR A 181 -10.37 -7.65 8.31
C THR A 181 -10.43 -8.34 9.66
N LEU A 182 -9.64 -7.82 10.61
CA LEU A 182 -9.74 -8.21 12.01
C LEU A 182 -10.89 -7.47 12.69
#